data_8fabafd20f2b73d7878a358d9da42f0a
#
_entry.id   8fabafd20f2b73d7878a358d9da42f0a
#
_cell.length_a   1.000
_cell.length_b   1.000
_cell.length_c   1.000
_cell.angle_alpha   90.00
_cell.angle_beta   90.00
_cell.angle_gamma   90.00
#
_symmetry.space_group_name_H-M   'P 1'
#
loop_
_entity.id
_entity.type
_entity.pdbx_description
1 polymer ?
#
loop_
_entity_poly.entity_id
_entity_poly.type
_entity_poly.pdbx_seq_one_letter_code
_entity_poly.pdbx_strand_id
1 'polypeptide(L)'
;MSQDYIATIGLEVHVQLKTRSKMFCACPVEYGATPNTHTCPTCLGLPGALPVMNEEALKLTILTGLMLGCKIADVCKFDRKSYYYPDMPKNYQISQYDMPLCLGGGVPLHDLAYPKDAQKSIATKDKVVRLTRIHLEEDVAKSFHLENSSGIDFNRAGTPPPRQSGMSYCEIW
;
A
#
# COMPACT_ATOMS: atom_id res chain seq x y z
N MET A 1 -24.76 12.49 -33.78
CA MET A 1 -23.31 12.24 -33.63
C MET A 1 -23.17 11.30 -32.43
N SER A 2 -22.79 10.04 -32.67
CA SER A 2 -22.49 9.10 -31.55
C SER A 2 -21.21 9.59 -30.88
N GLN A 3 -21.26 9.90 -29.59
CA GLN A 3 -20.04 10.10 -28.81
C GLN A 3 -19.40 8.73 -28.61
N ASP A 4 -18.21 8.53 -29.19
CA ASP A 4 -17.42 7.35 -28.93
C ASP A 4 -16.81 7.48 -27.52
N TYR A 5 -17.24 6.63 -26.60
CA TYR A 5 -16.70 6.55 -25.24
C TYR A 5 -15.48 5.62 -25.24
N ILE A 6 -14.38 6.08 -24.66
CA ILE A 6 -13.19 5.26 -24.43
C ILE A 6 -13.15 4.88 -22.96
N ALA A 7 -13.18 3.58 -22.68
CA ALA A 7 -13.02 3.08 -21.31
C ALA A 7 -11.57 3.20 -20.86
N THR A 8 -11.33 3.87 -19.73
CA THR A 8 -10.03 3.91 -19.05
C THR A 8 -10.16 3.14 -17.74
N ILE A 9 -9.30 2.15 -17.53
CA ILE A 9 -9.31 1.30 -16.35
C ILE A 9 -8.00 1.49 -15.61
N GLY A 10 -8.07 1.96 -14.36
CA GLY A 10 -6.96 2.00 -13.42
C GLY A 10 -7.08 0.88 -12.38
N LEU A 11 -5.97 0.28 -12.03
CA LEU A 11 -5.86 -0.70 -10.96
C LEU A 11 -4.91 -0.19 -9.89
N GLU A 12 -5.30 -0.39 -8.65
CA GLU A 12 -4.46 -0.13 -7.48
C GLU A 12 -4.26 -1.45 -6.75
N VAL A 13 -3.00 -1.87 -6.62
CA VAL A 13 -2.65 -3.15 -6.01
C VAL A 13 -1.89 -2.90 -4.71
N HIS A 14 -2.35 -3.50 -3.66
CA HIS A 14 -1.81 -3.38 -2.33
C HIS A 14 -0.97 -4.61 -1.96
N VAL A 15 0.29 -4.42 -1.58
CA VAL A 15 1.23 -5.49 -1.23
C VAL A 15 1.76 -5.30 0.18
N GLN A 16 1.55 -6.27 1.05
CA GLN A 16 2.12 -6.23 2.39
C GLN A 16 3.61 -6.56 2.40
N LEU A 17 4.39 -5.67 2.98
CA LEU A 17 5.78 -5.94 3.26
C LEU A 17 5.92 -6.78 4.56
N LYS A 18 6.71 -7.84 4.51
CA LYS A 18 6.95 -8.74 5.65
C LYS A 18 8.03 -8.17 6.57
N THR A 19 7.75 -7.02 7.19
CA THR A 19 8.63 -6.46 8.21
C THR A 19 8.27 -6.95 9.60
N ARG A 20 9.21 -6.94 10.52
CA ARG A 20 8.98 -7.29 11.94
C ARG A 20 8.39 -6.16 12.74
N SER A 21 8.58 -4.92 12.32
CA SER A 21 8.06 -3.73 12.98
C SER A 21 7.27 -2.86 12.01
N LYS A 22 6.49 -1.93 12.56
CA LYS A 22 5.68 -0.96 11.81
C LYS A 22 6.53 -0.05 10.92
N MET A 23 5.87 0.68 10.01
CA MET A 23 6.53 1.54 9.02
C MET A 23 7.32 2.68 9.65
N PHE A 24 6.84 3.25 10.75
CA PHE A 24 7.39 4.47 11.33
C PHE A 24 7.67 4.39 12.82
N CYS A 25 7.62 3.19 13.43
CA CYS A 25 7.95 2.96 14.83
C CYS A 25 8.39 1.51 15.08
N ALA A 26 8.89 1.23 16.28
CA ALA A 26 9.41 -0.09 16.66
C ALA A 26 8.34 -1.09 17.13
N CYS A 27 7.04 -0.72 17.13
CA CYS A 27 5.98 -1.66 17.51
C CYS A 27 6.00 -2.90 16.61
N PRO A 28 5.85 -4.11 17.16
CA PRO A 28 5.85 -5.33 16.37
C PRO A 28 4.62 -5.42 15.46
N VAL A 29 4.81 -6.11 14.33
CA VAL A 29 3.75 -6.50 13.41
C VAL A 29 3.45 -7.97 13.63
N GLU A 30 2.42 -8.28 14.40
CA GLU A 30 2.01 -9.63 14.74
C GLU A 30 0.52 -9.79 14.46
N TYR A 31 0.19 -10.82 13.67
CA TYR A 31 -1.20 -11.12 13.36
C TYR A 31 -1.87 -11.87 14.52
N GLY A 32 -3.06 -11.42 14.93
CA GLY A 32 -3.86 -12.10 15.96
C GLY A 32 -3.45 -11.77 17.40
N ALA A 33 -2.54 -10.80 17.60
CA ALA A 33 -2.24 -10.28 18.94
C ALA A 33 -3.49 -9.64 19.58
N THR A 34 -3.51 -9.59 20.90
CA THR A 34 -4.59 -8.92 21.65
C THR A 34 -4.74 -7.48 21.17
N PRO A 35 -5.98 -7.00 20.90
CA PRO A 35 -6.20 -5.66 20.38
C PRO A 35 -5.55 -4.57 21.23
N ASN A 36 -4.97 -3.58 20.57
CA ASN A 36 -4.34 -2.40 21.18
C ASN A 36 -3.13 -2.67 22.08
N THR A 37 -2.47 -3.83 21.96
CA THR A 37 -1.25 -4.15 22.73
C THR A 37 0.03 -3.74 22.00
N HIS A 38 0.00 -3.59 20.67
CA HIS A 38 1.14 -3.18 19.84
C HIS A 38 0.98 -1.72 19.39
N THR A 39 0.92 -0.82 20.36
CA THR A 39 0.77 0.62 20.12
C THR A 39 1.83 1.43 20.87
N CYS A 40 2.16 2.60 20.34
CA CYS A 40 3.09 3.54 21.00
C CYS A 40 2.68 4.98 20.67
N PRO A 41 3.27 5.99 21.33
CA PRO A 41 3.00 7.40 21.03
C PRO A 41 3.13 7.77 19.55
N THR A 42 4.06 7.16 18.81
CA THR A 42 4.28 7.46 17.40
C THR A 42 3.14 6.95 16.52
N CYS A 43 2.75 5.67 16.61
CA CYS A 43 1.66 5.16 15.77
C CYS A 43 0.27 5.66 16.21
N LEU A 44 0.13 6.15 17.45
CA LEU A 44 -1.07 6.84 17.93
C LEU A 44 -1.06 8.34 17.62
N GLY A 45 0.05 8.89 17.11
CA GLY A 45 0.14 10.30 16.74
C GLY A 45 0.11 11.26 17.91
N LEU A 46 0.63 10.87 19.07
CA LEU A 46 0.65 11.73 20.26
C LEU A 46 1.59 12.93 20.04
N PRO A 47 1.28 14.10 20.63
CA PRO A 47 2.11 15.29 20.52
C PRO A 47 3.58 15.05 20.89
N GLY A 48 4.50 15.51 20.04
CA GLY A 48 5.93 15.37 20.25
C GLY A 48 6.55 14.04 19.78
N ALA A 49 5.74 13.04 19.41
CA ALA A 49 6.24 11.80 18.82
C ALA A 49 6.60 12.01 17.33
N LEU A 50 7.80 11.55 16.93
CA LEU A 50 8.28 11.68 15.56
C LEU A 50 8.40 10.30 14.90
N PRO A 51 7.95 10.16 13.63
CA PRO A 51 8.10 8.93 12.88
C PRO A 51 9.57 8.68 12.50
N VAL A 52 10.01 7.41 12.54
CA VAL A 52 11.31 6.96 12.03
C VAL A 52 11.04 5.83 11.05
N MET A 53 11.47 6.01 9.81
CA MET A 53 11.21 5.06 8.73
C MET A 53 11.87 3.70 8.96
N ASN A 54 11.13 2.64 8.66
CA ASN A 54 11.62 1.27 8.71
C ASN A 54 12.51 0.97 7.49
N GLU A 55 13.80 0.74 7.73
CA GLU A 55 14.80 0.45 6.70
C GLU A 55 14.47 -0.83 5.91
N GLU A 56 13.92 -1.88 6.56
CA GLU A 56 13.56 -3.12 5.90
C GLU A 56 12.40 -2.91 4.90
N ALA A 57 11.43 -2.07 5.26
CA ALA A 57 10.35 -1.70 4.33
C ALA A 57 10.89 -1.00 3.08
N LEU A 58 11.86 -0.09 3.26
CA LEU A 58 12.54 0.57 2.15
C LEU A 58 13.23 -0.43 1.23
N LYS A 59 14.03 -1.35 1.81
CA LYS A 59 14.76 -2.38 1.06
C LYS A 59 13.83 -3.30 0.28
N LEU A 60 12.74 -3.77 0.89
CA LEU A 60 11.77 -4.63 0.23
C LEU A 60 11.05 -3.91 -0.93
N THR A 61 10.75 -2.62 -0.76
CA THR A 61 10.11 -1.83 -1.83
C THR A 61 11.07 -1.59 -2.99
N ILE A 62 12.34 -1.26 -2.72
CA ILE A 62 13.36 -1.13 -3.77
C ILE A 62 13.53 -2.45 -4.53
N LEU A 63 13.62 -3.57 -3.81
CA LEU A 63 13.71 -4.89 -4.44
C LEU A 63 12.52 -5.17 -5.35
N THR A 64 11.30 -4.91 -4.88
CA THR A 64 10.07 -5.05 -5.67
C THR A 64 10.10 -4.15 -6.91
N GLY A 65 10.52 -2.89 -6.75
CA GLY A 65 10.66 -1.96 -7.87
C GLY A 65 11.65 -2.46 -8.92
N LEU A 66 12.83 -2.95 -8.51
CA LEU A 66 13.82 -3.51 -9.41
C LEU A 66 13.30 -4.77 -10.13
N MET A 67 12.59 -5.65 -9.45
CA MET A 67 11.98 -6.85 -10.04
C MET A 67 10.93 -6.50 -11.12
N LEU A 68 10.24 -5.38 -10.98
CA LEU A 68 9.22 -4.90 -11.90
C LEU A 68 9.77 -3.91 -12.96
N GLY A 69 11.09 -3.71 -12.98
CA GLY A 69 11.75 -2.81 -13.94
C GLY A 69 11.47 -1.33 -13.70
N CYS A 70 11.17 -0.93 -12.47
CA CYS A 70 10.99 0.47 -12.11
C CYS A 70 12.33 1.22 -12.04
N LYS A 71 12.28 2.52 -12.32
CA LYS A 71 13.35 3.43 -11.95
C LYS A 71 13.23 3.76 -10.46
N ILE A 72 14.30 3.51 -9.70
CA ILE A 72 14.38 3.91 -8.30
C ILE A 72 14.77 5.38 -8.24
N ALA A 73 14.07 6.17 -7.43
CA ALA A 73 14.32 7.58 -7.25
C ALA A 73 15.56 7.82 -6.37
N ASP A 74 16.40 8.78 -6.77
CA ASP A 74 17.55 9.21 -5.95
C ASP A 74 17.10 9.95 -4.69
N VAL A 75 15.96 10.63 -4.77
CA VAL A 75 15.31 11.36 -3.68
C VAL A 75 13.81 11.08 -3.71
N CYS A 76 13.26 10.71 -2.58
CA CYS A 76 11.82 10.58 -2.38
C CYS A 76 11.38 11.35 -1.13
N LYS A 77 10.10 11.64 -1.02
CA LYS A 77 9.55 12.28 0.18
C LYS A 77 8.27 11.58 0.62
N PHE A 78 7.90 11.81 1.87
CA PHE A 78 6.60 11.46 2.39
C PHE A 78 5.71 12.69 2.49
N ASP A 79 4.44 12.49 2.22
CA ASP A 79 3.36 13.45 2.30
C ASP A 79 2.35 13.02 3.36
N ARG A 80 1.52 13.94 3.81
CA ARG A 80 0.40 13.66 4.71
C ARG A 80 -0.89 13.62 3.90
N LYS A 81 -1.48 12.43 3.79
CA LYS A 81 -2.79 12.21 3.18
C LYS A 81 -3.86 12.35 4.25
N SER A 82 -4.59 13.46 4.26
CA SER A 82 -5.65 13.72 5.24
C SER A 82 -6.71 12.62 5.24
N TYR A 83 -7.03 12.09 6.43
CA TYR A 83 -7.95 10.98 6.60
C TYR A 83 -8.63 11.09 7.98
N TYR A 84 -9.88 11.53 7.98
CA TYR A 84 -10.63 11.91 9.21
C TYR A 84 -11.61 10.84 9.65
N TYR A 85 -11.10 9.67 10.02
CA TYR A 85 -11.88 8.56 10.53
C TYR A 85 -11.33 8.08 11.87
N PRO A 86 -12.17 7.44 12.73
CA PRO A 86 -11.75 6.98 14.06
C PRO A 86 -10.58 5.99 14.05
N ASP A 87 -10.37 5.26 12.94
CA ASP A 87 -9.29 4.31 12.77
C ASP A 87 -7.93 4.95 12.37
N MET A 88 -7.89 6.28 12.25
CA MET A 88 -6.66 7.03 12.03
C MET A 88 -6.45 8.07 13.15
N PRO A 89 -5.69 7.73 14.21
CA PRO A 89 -5.57 8.58 15.39
C PRO A 89 -4.85 9.91 15.12
N LYS A 90 -4.05 9.98 14.07
CA LYS A 90 -3.32 11.18 13.64
C LYS A 90 -4.14 12.12 12.76
N ASN A 91 -5.30 11.69 12.25
CA ASN A 91 -6.09 12.36 11.21
C ASN A 91 -5.36 12.51 9.86
N TYR A 92 -4.25 11.81 9.66
CA TYR A 92 -3.56 11.71 8.37
C TYR A 92 -2.82 10.37 8.28
N GLN A 93 -2.62 9.92 7.07
CA GLN A 93 -1.82 8.76 6.70
C GLN A 93 -0.51 9.26 6.09
N ILE A 94 0.62 8.71 6.50
CA ILE A 94 1.91 8.99 5.87
C ILE A 94 1.97 8.17 4.59
N SER A 95 2.13 8.85 3.47
CA SER A 95 2.13 8.27 2.12
C SER A 95 3.14 8.99 1.22
N GLN A 96 3.21 8.62 -0.06
CA GLN A 96 4.01 9.33 -1.07
C GLN A 96 3.11 9.66 -2.26
N TYR A 97 3.28 10.82 -2.89
CA TYR A 97 2.47 11.23 -4.05
C TYR A 97 3.31 11.65 -5.24
N ASP A 98 3.87 12.87 -5.24
CA ASP A 98 4.59 13.46 -6.36
C ASP A 98 6.06 13.03 -6.47
N MET A 99 6.66 12.56 -5.36
CA MET A 99 8.03 12.05 -5.32
C MET A 99 8.06 10.63 -4.72
N PRO A 100 7.49 9.64 -5.40
CA PRO A 100 7.46 8.26 -4.92
C PRO A 100 8.84 7.60 -5.02
N LEU A 101 9.02 6.49 -4.32
CA LEU A 101 10.27 5.74 -4.30
C LEU A 101 10.58 5.08 -5.66
N CYS A 102 9.56 4.56 -6.36
CA CYS A 102 9.75 3.87 -7.63
C CYS A 102 8.81 4.45 -8.70
N LEU A 103 9.34 4.61 -9.91
CA LEU A 103 8.62 5.17 -11.05
C LEU A 103 8.63 4.21 -12.24
N GLY A 104 7.48 4.08 -12.91
CA GLY A 104 7.32 3.26 -14.11
C GLY A 104 7.47 1.77 -13.82
N GLY A 105 7.92 1.02 -14.80
CA GLY A 105 8.01 -0.43 -14.77
C GLY A 105 6.80 -1.12 -15.38
N GLY A 106 6.66 -2.43 -15.16
CA GLY A 106 5.51 -3.16 -15.67
C GLY A 106 5.46 -4.62 -15.27
N VAL A 107 4.27 -5.18 -15.38
CA VAL A 107 4.00 -6.59 -15.14
C VAL A 107 3.66 -7.26 -16.47
N PRO A 108 4.52 -8.15 -17.00
CA PRO A 108 4.17 -8.93 -18.17
C PRO A 108 3.03 -9.90 -17.84
N LEU A 109 2.03 -9.96 -18.72
CA LEU A 109 0.92 -10.88 -18.56
C LEU A 109 1.29 -12.24 -19.20
N HIS A 110 1.30 -13.28 -18.39
CA HIS A 110 1.42 -14.67 -18.84
C HIS A 110 0.07 -15.27 -19.20
N ASP A 111 0.07 -16.36 -19.96
CA ASP A 111 -1.15 -17.07 -20.39
C ASP A 111 -2.10 -17.39 -19.21
N LEU A 112 -1.54 -17.65 -18.03
CA LEU A 112 -2.33 -17.91 -16.79
C LEU A 112 -3.10 -16.70 -16.27
N ALA A 113 -2.77 -15.48 -16.71
CA ALA A 113 -3.49 -14.27 -16.35
C ALA A 113 -4.83 -14.12 -17.10
N TYR A 114 -5.06 -14.93 -18.11
CA TYR A 114 -6.27 -14.88 -18.92
C TYR A 114 -7.22 -16.03 -18.56
N PRO A 115 -8.55 -15.79 -18.58
CA PRO A 115 -9.55 -16.85 -18.46
C PRO A 115 -9.32 -17.94 -19.52
N LYS A 116 -9.58 -19.21 -19.20
CA LYS A 116 -9.31 -20.35 -20.09
C LYS A 116 -10.03 -20.25 -21.43
N ASP A 117 -11.21 -19.70 -21.47
CA ASP A 117 -12.01 -19.44 -22.66
C ASP A 117 -11.44 -18.30 -23.52
N ALA A 118 -10.81 -17.30 -22.89
CA ALA A 118 -10.18 -16.18 -23.58
C ALA A 118 -8.77 -16.50 -24.11
N GLN A 119 -8.04 -17.43 -23.52
CA GLN A 119 -6.66 -17.78 -23.88
C GLN A 119 -6.48 -18.15 -25.36
N LYS A 120 -7.50 -18.72 -25.99
CA LYS A 120 -7.48 -19.12 -27.42
C LYS A 120 -7.71 -17.97 -28.38
N SER A 121 -8.33 -16.90 -27.94
CA SER A 121 -8.74 -15.75 -28.78
C SER A 121 -7.84 -14.52 -28.64
N ILE A 122 -6.92 -14.52 -27.66
CA ILE A 122 -6.04 -13.36 -27.41
C ILE A 122 -4.90 -13.36 -28.41
N ALA A 123 -4.95 -12.36 -29.28
CA ALA A 123 -3.99 -12.20 -30.37
C ALA A 123 -2.59 -11.71 -29.94
N THR A 124 -2.43 -11.24 -28.69
CA THR A 124 -1.18 -10.67 -28.20
C THR A 124 -0.78 -11.28 -26.86
N LYS A 125 0.19 -12.22 -26.92
CA LYS A 125 0.76 -12.87 -25.73
C LYS A 125 1.75 -11.99 -24.94
N ASP A 126 2.11 -10.83 -25.48
CA ASP A 126 3.18 -9.96 -24.95
C ASP A 126 2.63 -8.67 -24.34
N LYS A 127 1.44 -8.72 -23.73
CA LYS A 127 0.90 -7.57 -23.02
C LYS A 127 1.66 -7.34 -21.73
N VAL A 128 2.06 -6.08 -21.52
CA VAL A 128 2.63 -5.59 -20.27
C VAL A 128 1.66 -4.59 -19.65
N VAL A 129 1.25 -4.84 -18.43
CA VAL A 129 0.51 -3.85 -17.64
C VAL A 129 1.53 -2.87 -17.09
N ARG A 130 1.46 -1.63 -17.56
CA ARG A 130 2.42 -0.59 -17.15
C ARG A 130 2.12 -0.10 -15.75
N LEU A 131 3.17 0.09 -14.96
CA LEU A 131 3.10 0.69 -13.65
C LEU A 131 3.31 2.19 -13.76
N THR A 132 2.52 2.98 -13.03
CA THR A 132 2.76 4.41 -12.87
C THR A 132 3.83 4.64 -11.83
N ARG A 133 3.65 4.03 -10.65
CA ARG A 133 4.58 4.15 -9.51
C ARG A 133 4.38 3.02 -8.51
N ILE A 134 5.40 2.83 -7.66
CA ILE A 134 5.29 2.10 -6.41
C ILE A 134 5.69 3.06 -5.30
N HIS A 135 4.87 3.20 -4.28
CA HIS A 135 5.14 4.07 -3.17
C HIS A 135 4.88 3.39 -1.82
N LEU A 136 5.46 3.95 -0.77
CA LEU A 136 5.29 3.49 0.60
C LEU A 136 4.14 4.24 1.27
N GLU A 137 3.33 3.50 2.00
CA GLU A 137 2.22 4.04 2.78
C GLU A 137 2.06 3.24 4.07
N GLU A 138 1.60 3.84 5.15
CA GLU A 138 1.20 3.15 6.37
C GLU A 138 -0.28 2.80 6.35
N ASP A 139 -0.68 1.73 7.04
CA ASP A 139 -2.08 1.32 7.16
C ASP A 139 -2.80 2.07 8.30
N VAL A 140 -4.12 2.09 8.23
CA VAL A 140 -5.03 2.54 9.27
C VAL A 140 -5.33 1.41 10.26
N ALA A 141 -5.94 1.71 11.40
CA ALA A 141 -6.39 0.72 12.36
C ALA A 141 -7.49 -0.20 11.79
N LYS A 142 -7.77 -1.29 12.48
CA LYS A 142 -8.86 -2.19 12.13
C LYS A 142 -10.12 -1.79 12.87
N SER A 143 -11.20 -1.52 12.12
CA SER A 143 -12.51 -1.23 12.67
C SER A 143 -13.37 -2.50 12.72
N PHE A 144 -14.12 -2.64 13.81
CA PHE A 144 -15.10 -3.69 14.01
C PHE A 144 -16.47 -3.05 14.23
N HIS A 145 -17.47 -3.48 13.48
CA HIS A 145 -18.84 -3.03 13.66
C HIS A 145 -19.59 -4.02 14.54
N LEU A 146 -20.00 -3.56 15.69
CA LEU A 146 -20.85 -4.26 16.65
C LEU A 146 -22.28 -3.69 16.55
N GLU A 147 -23.26 -4.38 17.13
CA GLU A 147 -24.68 -4.02 17.01
C GLU A 147 -24.97 -2.55 17.41
N ASN A 148 -24.38 -2.08 18.50
CA ASN A 148 -24.61 -0.72 19.03
C ASN A 148 -23.32 0.10 19.22
N SER A 149 -22.18 -0.35 18.68
CA SER A 149 -20.90 0.33 18.87
C SER A 149 -19.91 -0.06 17.76
N SER A 150 -18.80 0.65 17.70
CA SER A 150 -17.66 0.26 16.87
C SER A 150 -16.40 0.16 17.72
N GLY A 151 -15.69 -0.94 17.60
CA GLY A 151 -14.38 -1.14 18.21
C GLY A 151 -13.27 -0.83 17.23
N ILE A 152 -12.13 -0.33 17.72
CA ILE A 152 -10.96 -0.04 16.90
C ILE A 152 -9.74 -0.71 17.52
N ASP A 153 -9.01 -1.46 16.67
CA ASP A 153 -7.74 -2.07 17.05
C ASP A 153 -6.60 -1.36 16.33
N PHE A 154 -5.83 -0.58 17.08
CA PHE A 154 -4.68 0.19 16.61
C PHE A 154 -3.42 -0.65 16.41
N ASN A 155 -3.44 -1.95 16.66
CA ASN A 155 -2.30 -2.82 16.33
C ASN A 155 -1.96 -2.75 14.84
N ARG A 156 -2.95 -2.55 13.97
CA ARG A 156 -2.73 -2.37 12.53
C ARG A 156 -2.26 -0.97 12.15
N ALA A 157 -2.63 0.08 12.88
CA ALA A 157 -2.25 1.45 12.56
C ALA A 157 -0.73 1.60 12.46
N GLY A 158 -0.24 2.09 11.32
CA GLY A 158 1.17 2.25 11.04
C GLY A 158 1.89 0.97 10.61
N THR A 159 1.20 -0.16 10.44
CA THR A 159 1.83 -1.36 9.86
C THR A 159 2.02 -1.17 8.36
N PRO A 160 3.00 -1.84 7.73
CA PRO A 160 2.87 -2.14 6.32
C PRO A 160 1.70 -3.11 6.21
N PRO A 161 0.69 -2.83 5.38
CA PRO A 161 -0.65 -3.38 5.50
C PRO A 161 -0.80 -4.91 5.37
N PRO A 162 -1.75 -5.58 6.05
CA PRO A 162 -1.97 -7.02 6.04
C PRO A 162 -2.89 -7.55 4.92
N ARG A 163 -2.98 -8.88 4.85
CA ARG A 163 -3.56 -9.75 3.80
C ARG A 163 -4.97 -9.42 3.25
N GLN A 164 -5.70 -8.43 3.75
CA GLN A 164 -7.03 -8.07 3.22
C GLN A 164 -7.17 -6.61 2.78
N SER A 165 -6.19 -5.77 3.05
CA SER A 165 -6.15 -4.39 2.57
C SER A 165 -4.79 -3.82 2.90
N GLY A 166 -3.87 -3.76 1.94
CA GLY A 166 -2.74 -3.11 2.26
C GLY A 166 -1.48 -3.11 1.53
N MET A 167 -0.58 -2.16 1.63
CA MET A 167 0.18 -1.75 0.50
C MET A 167 1.57 -1.25 0.71
N SER A 168 2.37 -1.55 -0.24
CA SER A 168 2.93 -0.57 -1.19
C SER A 168 1.95 -0.37 -2.33
N TYR A 169 1.60 0.86 -2.66
CA TYR A 169 0.74 1.16 -3.79
C TYR A 169 1.46 0.93 -5.11
N CYS A 170 0.87 0.14 -5.97
CA CYS A 170 1.23 0.07 -7.36
C CYS A 170 0.04 0.62 -8.17
N GLU A 171 0.15 1.85 -8.64
CA GLU A 171 -0.85 2.39 -9.55
C GLU A 171 -0.56 1.92 -10.97
N ILE A 172 -1.55 1.32 -11.59
CA ILE A 172 -1.52 0.81 -12.96
C ILE A 172 -2.59 1.56 -13.76
N TRP A 173 -2.18 2.22 -14.82
CA TRP A 173 -3.08 2.88 -15.79
C TRP A 173 -2.95 2.26 -17.16
#